data_b2affe1a522ff95d2f6aacb21667dc80
#
_entry.id   b2affe1a522ff95d2f6aacb21667dc80
#
_cell.length_a   1.000
_cell.length_b   1.000
_cell.length_c   1.000
_cell.angle_alpha   90.00
_cell.angle_beta   90.00
_cell.angle_gamma   90.00
#
_symmetry.space_group_name_H-M   'P 1'
#
loop_
_entity.id
_entity.type
_entity.pdbx_description
1 polymer ?
#
loop_
_entity_poly.entity_id
_entity_poly.type
_entity_poly.pdbx_seq_one_letter_code
_entity_poly.pdbx_strand_id
1 'polypeptide(L)'
;MSRGFVKEGDQEEIPMVLPRAFLPKGIPNYVTEEGLNLLNEEMSALKKEWTDAGGNYVTKNYLDAKMCLLSERINSAVLIDINKSNPDIVSFGLYVKYNDKVIRIVGVDEADTSKGLISFISPIAKALIGRRKGERFEIKIPKGTEIIEIQDISTKLIPNDNIICDYKKNNIQEKTRNSDSKTTGSPLSKKTSHSDLQITDRTESNKTK
;
A
#
# COMPACT_ATOMS: atom_id res chain seq x y z
N MET A 1 57.48 1.91 22.76
CA MET A 1 56.56 2.04 21.59
C MET A 1 55.18 1.60 22.06
N SER A 2 54.32 2.54 22.39
CA SER A 2 52.94 2.26 22.85
C SER A 2 52.06 2.10 21.65
N ARG A 3 51.54 0.89 21.42
CA ARG A 3 50.48 0.65 20.40
C ARG A 3 49.20 1.21 21.01
N GLY A 4 48.72 2.30 20.43
CA GLY A 4 47.40 2.84 20.76
C GLY A 4 46.34 1.78 20.42
N PHE A 5 45.63 1.34 21.44
CA PHE A 5 44.38 0.59 21.27
C PHE A 5 43.39 1.50 20.54
N VAL A 6 43.16 1.25 19.28
CA VAL A 6 42.00 1.80 18.60
C VAL A 6 40.79 1.08 19.19
N LYS A 7 39.89 1.82 19.83
CA LYS A 7 38.63 1.31 20.31
C LYS A 7 37.86 0.76 19.10
N GLU A 8 37.76 -0.55 19.01
CA GLU A 8 36.88 -1.28 18.07
C GLU A 8 35.38 -1.14 18.48
N GLY A 9 34.94 0.07 18.74
CA GLY A 9 33.62 0.31 19.33
C GLY A 9 32.65 1.15 18.53
N ASP A 10 33.08 1.72 17.39
CA ASP A 10 32.24 2.63 16.61
C ASP A 10 32.12 2.20 15.12
N GLN A 11 32.06 0.92 14.85
CA GLN A 11 31.44 0.47 13.59
C GLN A 11 29.93 0.55 13.81
N GLU A 12 29.37 1.71 13.45
CA GLU A 12 27.91 1.85 13.30
C GLU A 12 27.46 0.73 12.34
N GLU A 13 26.79 -0.28 12.89
CA GLU A 13 26.25 -1.40 12.09
C GLU A 13 25.31 -0.80 11.06
N ILE A 14 25.67 -0.89 9.77
CA ILE A 14 24.78 -0.48 8.70
C ILE A 14 23.54 -1.38 8.78
N PRO A 15 22.35 -0.82 8.99
CA PRO A 15 21.15 -1.63 9.13
C PRO A 15 20.95 -2.52 7.90
N MET A 16 20.76 -3.84 8.11
CA MET A 16 20.53 -4.77 7.02
C MET A 16 19.21 -4.43 6.32
N VAL A 17 19.28 -4.13 5.03
CA VAL A 17 18.09 -3.90 4.21
C VAL A 17 17.50 -5.25 3.80
N LEU A 18 16.22 -5.48 4.12
CA LEU A 18 15.52 -6.68 3.69
C LEU A 18 15.36 -6.69 2.17
N PRO A 19 15.59 -7.84 1.52
CA PRO A 19 15.38 -7.98 0.09
C PRO A 19 13.90 -7.76 -0.26
N ARG A 20 13.63 -7.26 -1.46
CA ARG A 20 12.28 -7.14 -1.99
C ARG A 20 11.67 -8.53 -2.28
N ALA A 21 10.37 -8.53 -2.60
CA ALA A 21 9.64 -9.74 -2.95
C ALA A 21 10.39 -10.56 -4.01
N PHE A 22 10.49 -11.87 -3.80
CA PHE A 22 11.26 -12.76 -4.65
C PHE A 22 10.68 -12.81 -6.07
N LEU A 23 11.53 -12.56 -7.06
CA LEU A 23 11.25 -12.76 -8.47
C LEU A 23 12.30 -13.72 -9.02
N PRO A 24 11.93 -14.90 -9.56
CA PRO A 24 12.88 -15.85 -10.12
C PRO A 24 13.66 -15.25 -11.29
N LYS A 25 14.93 -15.62 -11.42
CA LYS A 25 15.76 -15.19 -12.55
C LYS A 25 15.15 -15.62 -13.88
N GLY A 26 15.16 -14.72 -14.87
CA GLY A 26 14.61 -14.99 -16.21
C GLY A 26 13.09 -14.82 -16.34
N ILE A 27 12.38 -14.52 -15.24
CA ILE A 27 10.95 -14.18 -15.31
C ILE A 27 10.83 -12.65 -15.39
N PRO A 28 10.09 -12.10 -16.39
CA PRO A 28 9.85 -10.67 -16.49
C PRO A 28 9.12 -10.14 -15.25
N ASN A 29 9.47 -8.92 -14.83
CA ASN A 29 8.81 -8.25 -13.72
C ASN A 29 7.51 -7.59 -14.21
N TYR A 30 6.46 -8.39 -14.40
CA TYR A 30 5.15 -7.89 -14.78
C TYR A 30 4.53 -7.06 -13.65
N VAL A 31 4.04 -5.88 -14.01
CA VAL A 31 3.36 -4.97 -13.09
C VAL A 31 2.05 -4.48 -13.71
N THR A 32 1.07 -4.19 -12.85
CA THR A 32 -0.12 -3.44 -13.23
C THR A 32 0.18 -1.94 -13.21
N GLU A 33 -0.71 -1.13 -13.76
CA GLU A 33 -0.57 0.33 -13.67
C GLU A 33 -0.59 0.79 -12.21
N GLU A 34 -1.50 0.21 -11.41
CA GLU A 34 -1.58 0.51 -9.98
C GLU A 34 -0.30 0.12 -9.24
N GLY A 35 0.27 -1.06 -9.55
CA GLY A 35 1.50 -1.52 -8.93
C GLY A 35 2.70 -0.66 -9.29
N LEU A 36 2.80 -0.22 -10.53
CA LEU A 36 3.86 0.71 -10.93
C LEU A 36 3.72 2.06 -10.20
N ASN A 37 2.50 2.56 -10.03
CA ASN A 37 2.22 3.77 -9.26
C ASN A 37 2.63 3.61 -7.79
N LEU A 38 2.29 2.49 -7.14
CA LEU A 38 2.70 2.19 -5.77
C LEU A 38 4.23 2.17 -5.61
N LEU A 39 4.97 1.58 -6.55
CA LEU A 39 6.44 1.58 -6.52
C LEU A 39 6.99 3.01 -6.64
N ASN A 40 6.41 3.86 -7.47
CA ASN A 40 6.82 5.26 -7.62
C ASN A 40 6.46 6.11 -6.38
N GLU A 41 5.32 5.85 -5.76
CA GLU A 41 4.92 6.47 -4.49
C GLU A 41 5.90 6.08 -3.37
N GLU A 42 6.25 4.79 -3.26
CA GLU A 42 7.25 4.30 -2.31
C GLU A 42 8.60 5.01 -2.53
N MET A 43 9.05 5.15 -3.79
CA MET A 43 10.27 5.88 -4.13
C MET A 43 10.22 7.34 -3.67
N SER A 44 9.09 7.99 -3.87
CA SER A 44 8.89 9.38 -3.47
C SER A 44 8.90 9.55 -1.95
N ALA A 45 8.30 8.61 -1.22
CA ALA A 45 8.32 8.58 0.24
C ALA A 45 9.74 8.37 0.78
N LEU A 46 10.51 7.41 0.23
CA LEU A 46 11.89 7.17 0.62
C LEU A 46 12.80 8.39 0.37
N LYS A 47 12.61 9.10 -0.75
CA LYS A 47 13.35 10.35 -1.02
C LYS A 47 13.04 11.44 -0.01
N LYS A 48 11.79 11.54 0.43
CA LYS A 48 11.39 12.48 1.48
C LYS A 48 12.03 12.12 2.81
N GLU A 49 11.94 10.85 3.23
CA GLU A 49 12.59 10.37 4.45
C GLU A 49 14.10 10.62 4.43
N TRP A 50 14.74 10.45 3.28
CA TRP A 50 16.18 10.72 3.10
C TRP A 50 16.52 12.19 3.30
N THR A 51 15.69 13.11 2.81
CA THR A 51 15.85 14.56 3.03
C THR A 51 15.64 14.91 4.50
N ASP A 52 14.64 14.32 5.12
CA ASP A 52 14.28 14.59 6.53
C ASP A 52 15.32 14.00 7.52
N ALA A 53 16.09 13.00 7.10
CA ALA A 53 17.17 12.40 7.89
C ALA A 53 18.35 13.35 8.18
N GLY A 54 18.43 14.50 7.50
CA GLY A 54 19.42 15.56 7.76
C GLY A 54 20.87 15.06 7.70
N GLY A 55 21.60 15.14 8.80
CA GLY A 55 23.01 14.70 8.92
C GLY A 55 23.22 13.25 9.37
N ASN A 56 22.15 12.46 9.55
CA ASN A 56 22.27 11.07 10.00
C ASN A 56 22.72 10.15 8.85
N TYR A 57 24.00 9.87 8.79
CA TYR A 57 24.61 9.05 7.74
C TYR A 57 24.13 7.58 7.76
N VAL A 58 23.90 6.99 8.94
CA VAL A 58 23.44 5.59 9.05
C VAL A 58 22.06 5.45 8.43
N THR A 59 21.14 6.35 8.79
CA THR A 59 19.79 6.38 8.21
C THR A 59 19.85 6.62 6.70
N LYS A 60 20.68 7.54 6.24
CA LYS A 60 20.84 7.82 4.79
C LYS A 60 21.36 6.61 4.01
N ASN A 61 22.41 5.95 4.49
CA ASN A 61 22.96 4.75 3.86
C ASN A 61 21.93 3.62 3.77
N TYR A 62 21.10 3.46 4.81
CA TYR A 62 19.99 2.50 4.81
C TYR A 62 18.94 2.85 3.76
N LEU A 63 18.53 4.11 3.69
CA LEU A 63 17.55 4.58 2.72
C LEU A 63 18.09 4.51 1.28
N ASP A 64 19.36 4.83 1.06
CA ASP A 64 20.03 4.70 -0.23
C ASP A 64 20.02 3.25 -0.72
N ALA A 65 20.33 2.29 0.16
CA ALA A 65 20.27 0.87 -0.18
C ALA A 65 18.83 0.42 -0.51
N LYS A 66 17.82 0.89 0.22
CA LYS A 66 16.41 0.63 -0.10
C LYS A 66 16.01 1.23 -1.45
N MET A 67 16.39 2.48 -1.72
CA MET A 67 16.11 3.15 -2.99
C MET A 67 16.81 2.46 -4.16
N CYS A 68 18.02 1.93 -3.96
CA CYS A 68 18.72 1.15 -4.98
C CYS A 68 17.91 -0.08 -5.38
N LEU A 69 17.51 -0.92 -4.41
CA LEU A 69 16.69 -2.11 -4.67
C LEU A 69 15.34 -1.77 -5.32
N LEU A 70 14.72 -0.67 -4.91
CA LEU A 70 13.46 -0.21 -5.49
C LEU A 70 13.65 0.30 -6.92
N SER A 71 14.74 1.02 -7.19
CA SER A 71 15.08 1.50 -8.54
C SER A 71 15.29 0.35 -9.51
N GLU A 72 16.01 -0.70 -9.11
CA GLU A 72 16.18 -1.92 -9.92
C GLU A 72 14.81 -2.55 -10.24
N ARG A 73 13.90 -2.58 -9.26
CA ARG A 73 12.56 -3.12 -9.44
C ARG A 73 11.74 -2.30 -10.42
N ILE A 74 11.76 -0.97 -10.31
CA ILE A 74 11.07 -0.05 -11.23
C ILE A 74 11.66 -0.15 -12.63
N ASN A 75 12.99 -0.17 -12.77
CA ASN A 75 13.66 -0.23 -14.07
C ASN A 75 13.42 -1.55 -14.81
N SER A 76 13.19 -2.64 -14.08
CA SER A 76 12.87 -3.95 -14.67
C SER A 76 11.37 -4.15 -14.90
N ALA A 77 10.52 -3.20 -14.53
CA ALA A 77 9.08 -3.32 -14.61
C ALA A 77 8.60 -3.38 -16.08
N VAL A 78 7.76 -4.36 -16.36
CA VAL A 78 7.07 -4.53 -17.65
C VAL A 78 5.58 -4.29 -17.41
N LEU A 79 5.10 -3.13 -17.82
CA LEU A 79 3.69 -2.76 -17.69
C LEU A 79 2.83 -3.60 -18.64
N ILE A 80 1.83 -4.28 -18.10
CA ILE A 80 0.86 -5.05 -18.86
C ILE A 80 -0.43 -4.26 -19.02
N ASP A 81 -0.83 -4.04 -20.27
CA ASP A 81 -2.10 -3.40 -20.61
C ASP A 81 -3.25 -4.41 -20.45
N ILE A 82 -3.95 -4.30 -19.33
CA ILE A 82 -5.07 -5.20 -18.97
C ILE A 82 -6.24 -5.08 -19.96
N ASN A 83 -6.42 -3.90 -20.58
CA ASN A 83 -7.54 -3.66 -21.51
C ASN A 83 -7.42 -4.50 -22.82
N LYS A 84 -6.22 -4.96 -23.15
CA LYS A 84 -5.97 -5.84 -24.30
C LYS A 84 -6.15 -7.31 -23.98
N SER A 85 -6.42 -7.66 -22.72
CA SER A 85 -6.62 -9.05 -22.31
C SER A 85 -7.96 -9.58 -22.78
N ASN A 86 -7.98 -10.86 -23.18
CA ASN A 86 -9.25 -11.54 -23.51
C ASN A 86 -10.07 -11.75 -22.22
N PRO A 87 -11.31 -11.24 -22.14
CA PRO A 87 -12.14 -11.36 -20.94
C PRO A 87 -12.58 -12.79 -20.61
N ASP A 88 -12.49 -13.72 -21.57
CA ASP A 88 -12.88 -15.11 -21.36
C ASP A 88 -11.75 -16.02 -20.86
N ILE A 89 -10.52 -15.51 -20.84
CA ILE A 89 -9.32 -16.27 -20.46
C ILE A 89 -8.63 -15.57 -19.29
N VAL A 90 -8.36 -16.33 -18.24
CA VAL A 90 -7.60 -15.81 -17.08
C VAL A 90 -6.21 -15.38 -17.51
N SER A 91 -5.88 -14.13 -17.26
CA SER A 91 -4.57 -13.55 -17.54
C SER A 91 -4.12 -12.61 -16.41
N PHE A 92 -2.89 -12.13 -16.52
CA PHE A 92 -2.32 -11.16 -15.58
C PHE A 92 -3.20 -9.89 -15.50
N GLY A 93 -3.37 -9.38 -14.28
CA GLY A 93 -4.11 -8.14 -14.00
C GLY A 93 -5.62 -8.33 -13.82
N LEU A 94 -6.20 -9.50 -14.24
CA LEU A 94 -7.63 -9.75 -14.16
C LEU A 94 -8.06 -10.22 -12.77
N TYR A 95 -9.30 -9.90 -12.43
CA TYR A 95 -10.03 -10.49 -11.31
C TYR A 95 -10.63 -11.83 -11.74
N VAL A 96 -10.50 -12.82 -10.87
CA VAL A 96 -11.01 -14.18 -11.09
C VAL A 96 -11.84 -14.60 -9.89
N LYS A 97 -13.09 -14.99 -10.13
CA LYS A 97 -13.94 -15.61 -9.12
C LYS A 97 -13.89 -17.11 -9.29
N TYR A 98 -13.48 -17.83 -8.24
CA TYR A 98 -13.48 -19.30 -8.19
C TYR A 98 -13.90 -19.78 -6.80
N ASN A 99 -14.69 -20.83 -6.72
CA ASN A 99 -15.17 -21.39 -5.44
C ASN A 99 -15.60 -20.31 -4.44
N ASP A 100 -16.35 -19.30 -4.92
CA ASP A 100 -16.82 -18.13 -4.16
C ASP A 100 -15.71 -17.22 -3.59
N LYS A 101 -14.46 -17.43 -3.99
CA LYS A 101 -13.32 -16.54 -3.68
C LYS A 101 -13.06 -15.63 -4.88
N VAL A 102 -12.77 -14.37 -4.60
CA VAL A 102 -12.33 -13.41 -5.62
C VAL A 102 -10.88 -13.06 -5.39
N ILE A 103 -10.07 -13.24 -6.42
CA ILE A 103 -8.66 -12.84 -6.41
C ILE A 103 -8.36 -11.98 -7.61
N ARG A 104 -7.28 -11.20 -7.54
CA ARG A 104 -6.65 -10.53 -8.68
C ARG A 104 -5.24 -11.04 -8.86
N ILE A 105 -4.84 -11.36 -10.10
CA ILE A 105 -3.49 -11.80 -10.41
C ILE A 105 -2.62 -10.59 -10.68
N VAL A 106 -1.62 -10.35 -9.85
CA VAL A 106 -0.84 -9.11 -9.84
C VAL A 106 0.68 -9.38 -9.83
N GLY A 107 1.47 -8.32 -9.86
CA GLY A 107 2.92 -8.38 -9.71
C GLY A 107 3.38 -8.91 -8.36
N VAL A 108 4.68 -9.22 -8.24
CA VAL A 108 5.22 -9.77 -6.99
C VAL A 108 5.24 -8.74 -5.86
N ASP A 109 5.44 -7.46 -6.18
CA ASP A 109 5.49 -6.38 -5.20
C ASP A 109 4.10 -5.89 -4.79
N GLU A 110 3.07 -6.13 -5.60
CA GLU A 110 1.67 -5.79 -5.30
C GLU A 110 0.96 -6.87 -4.49
N ALA A 111 1.54 -8.08 -4.41
CA ALA A 111 0.86 -9.24 -3.84
C ALA A 111 0.55 -9.05 -2.36
N ASP A 112 -0.74 -9.15 -2.02
CA ASP A 112 -1.28 -9.11 -0.67
C ASP A 112 -2.45 -10.08 -0.55
N THR A 113 -2.18 -11.25 0.01
CA THR A 113 -3.20 -12.31 0.13
C THR A 113 -4.39 -11.91 1.00
N SER A 114 -4.21 -10.98 1.94
CA SER A 114 -5.29 -10.46 2.78
C SER A 114 -6.32 -9.66 1.98
N LYS A 115 -5.86 -9.04 0.88
CA LYS A 115 -6.70 -8.28 -0.06
C LYS A 115 -7.12 -9.09 -1.29
N GLY A 116 -6.77 -10.37 -1.35
CA GLY A 116 -7.03 -11.20 -2.53
C GLY A 116 -6.12 -10.88 -3.73
N LEU A 117 -5.01 -10.13 -3.50
CA LEU A 117 -4.01 -9.84 -4.53
C LEU A 117 -2.97 -10.95 -4.54
N ILE A 118 -2.98 -11.77 -5.58
CA ILE A 118 -2.14 -12.96 -5.68
C ILE A 118 -1.06 -12.76 -6.74
N SER A 119 0.20 -12.99 -6.32
CA SER A 119 1.32 -12.91 -7.26
C SER A 119 1.17 -13.91 -8.42
N PHE A 120 1.44 -13.44 -9.64
CA PHE A 120 1.39 -14.28 -10.86
C PHE A 120 2.36 -15.47 -10.84
N ILE A 121 3.41 -15.44 -10.02
CA ILE A 121 4.34 -16.55 -9.84
C ILE A 121 3.85 -17.60 -8.84
N SER A 122 2.78 -17.32 -8.09
CA SER A 122 2.23 -18.26 -7.11
C SER A 122 1.68 -19.52 -7.79
N PRO A 123 1.68 -20.68 -7.09
CA PRO A 123 1.16 -21.93 -7.67
C PRO A 123 -0.29 -21.81 -8.14
N ILE A 124 -1.14 -21.12 -7.38
CA ILE A 124 -2.54 -20.94 -7.73
C ILE A 124 -2.71 -20.04 -8.95
N ALA A 125 -1.99 -18.94 -9.05
CA ALA A 125 -2.04 -18.06 -10.21
C ALA A 125 -1.56 -18.79 -11.48
N LYS A 126 -0.47 -19.56 -11.38
CA LYS A 126 0.03 -20.38 -12.50
C LYS A 126 -0.97 -21.44 -12.96
N ALA A 127 -1.74 -22.02 -12.05
CA ALA A 127 -2.75 -23.01 -12.39
C ALA A 127 -4.00 -22.36 -13.03
N LEU A 128 -4.30 -21.11 -12.70
CA LEU A 128 -5.45 -20.35 -13.21
C LEU A 128 -5.16 -19.70 -14.57
N ILE A 129 -3.96 -19.14 -14.77
CA ILE A 129 -3.59 -18.43 -16.01
C ILE A 129 -3.78 -19.35 -17.23
N GLY A 130 -4.46 -18.82 -18.26
CA GLY A 130 -4.78 -19.54 -19.49
C GLY A 130 -6.07 -20.33 -19.43
N ARG A 131 -6.70 -20.50 -18.29
CA ARG A 131 -8.00 -21.17 -18.11
C ARG A 131 -9.16 -20.29 -18.52
N ARG A 132 -10.31 -20.91 -18.81
CA ARG A 132 -11.52 -20.22 -19.25
C ARG A 132 -12.60 -20.20 -18.17
N LYS A 133 -13.50 -19.25 -18.28
CA LYS A 133 -14.72 -19.20 -17.46
C LYS A 133 -15.52 -20.51 -17.61
N GLY A 134 -15.99 -21.07 -16.48
CA GLY A 134 -16.71 -22.35 -16.40
C GLY A 134 -15.81 -23.59 -16.36
N GLU A 135 -14.49 -23.44 -16.48
CA GLU A 135 -13.55 -24.57 -16.45
C GLU A 135 -13.37 -25.08 -15.03
N ARG A 136 -13.35 -26.43 -14.89
CA ARG A 136 -13.07 -27.14 -13.65
C ARG A 136 -11.77 -27.91 -13.78
N PHE A 137 -10.92 -27.82 -12.76
CA PHE A 137 -9.65 -28.53 -12.68
C PHE A 137 -9.20 -28.74 -11.24
N GLU A 138 -8.28 -29.66 -11.05
CA GLU A 138 -7.70 -29.95 -9.75
C GLU A 138 -6.36 -29.24 -9.57
N ILE A 139 -6.14 -28.70 -8.37
CA ILE A 139 -4.86 -28.14 -7.95
C ILE A 139 -4.36 -28.85 -6.69
N LYS A 140 -3.08 -29.21 -6.69
CA LYS A 140 -2.41 -29.72 -5.49
C LYS A 140 -1.94 -28.54 -4.65
N ILE A 141 -2.46 -28.44 -3.44
CA ILE A 141 -2.05 -27.48 -2.43
C ILE A 141 -1.42 -28.23 -1.23
N PRO A 142 -0.66 -27.57 -0.34
CA PRO A 142 -0.07 -28.23 0.81
C PRO A 142 -1.05 -28.96 1.72
N LYS A 143 -2.33 -28.55 1.70
CA LYS A 143 -3.43 -29.16 2.48
C LYS A 143 -4.14 -30.33 1.78
N GLY A 144 -3.74 -30.67 0.56
CA GLY A 144 -4.39 -31.72 -0.24
C GLY A 144 -4.68 -31.28 -1.68
N THR A 145 -5.65 -31.95 -2.32
CA THR A 145 -6.13 -31.59 -3.66
C THR A 145 -7.43 -30.80 -3.52
N GLU A 146 -7.50 -29.64 -4.18
CA GLU A 146 -8.70 -28.81 -4.24
C GLU A 146 -9.21 -28.76 -5.67
N ILE A 147 -10.52 -28.95 -5.88
CA ILE A 147 -11.17 -28.75 -7.17
C ILE A 147 -11.52 -27.27 -7.28
N ILE A 148 -11.05 -26.64 -8.35
CA ILE A 148 -11.33 -25.23 -8.67
C ILE A 148 -12.30 -25.17 -9.84
N GLU A 149 -13.34 -24.34 -9.68
CA GLU A 149 -14.26 -23.96 -10.75
C GLU A 149 -14.21 -22.47 -10.97
N ILE A 150 -13.85 -22.03 -12.18
CA ILE A 150 -13.78 -20.62 -12.55
C ILE A 150 -15.20 -20.12 -12.84
N GLN A 151 -15.72 -19.30 -11.94
CA GLN A 151 -17.09 -18.79 -12.01
C GLN A 151 -17.19 -17.52 -12.86
N ASP A 152 -16.19 -16.62 -12.71
CA ASP A 152 -16.18 -15.35 -13.44
C ASP A 152 -14.77 -14.79 -13.65
N ILE A 153 -14.60 -13.99 -14.70
CA ILE A 153 -13.35 -13.30 -15.05
C ILE A 153 -13.71 -11.85 -15.41
N SER A 154 -13.00 -10.89 -14.88
CA SER A 154 -13.30 -9.46 -15.12
C SER A 154 -12.05 -8.58 -15.02
N THR A 155 -12.04 -7.48 -15.77
CA THR A 155 -11.05 -6.39 -15.62
C THR A 155 -11.38 -5.49 -14.42
N LYS A 156 -12.63 -5.51 -13.94
CA LYS A 156 -13.10 -4.73 -12.80
C LYS A 156 -13.31 -5.64 -11.59
N LEU A 157 -13.25 -5.05 -10.41
CA LEU A 157 -13.53 -5.77 -9.17
C LEU A 157 -14.88 -6.48 -9.25
N ILE A 158 -14.87 -7.80 -9.11
CA ILE A 158 -16.07 -8.62 -9.04
C ILE A 158 -16.66 -8.45 -7.61
N PRO A 159 -17.92 -8.02 -7.48
CA PRO A 159 -18.54 -7.93 -6.16
C PRO A 159 -18.55 -9.32 -5.49
N ASN A 160 -18.03 -9.38 -4.29
CA ASN A 160 -18.09 -10.60 -3.47
C ASN A 160 -18.71 -10.21 -2.13
N ASP A 161 -19.86 -10.80 -1.81
CA ASP A 161 -20.61 -10.48 -0.59
C ASP A 161 -19.78 -10.73 0.68
N ASN A 162 -18.80 -11.64 0.60
CA ASN A 162 -17.89 -11.95 1.71
C ASN A 162 -16.77 -10.92 1.92
N ILE A 163 -16.32 -10.22 0.85
CA ILE A 163 -15.25 -9.20 0.95
C ILE A 163 -15.83 -7.83 1.33
N ILE A 164 -17.08 -7.54 0.95
CA ILE A 164 -17.75 -6.26 1.27
C ILE A 164 -17.88 -6.06 2.77
N CYS A 165 -18.02 -7.13 3.56
CA CYS A 165 -18.09 -7.03 5.02
C CYS A 165 -16.77 -6.56 5.65
N ASP A 166 -15.61 -6.99 5.15
CA ASP A 166 -14.32 -6.63 5.74
C ASP A 166 -13.83 -5.25 5.29
N TYR A 167 -14.09 -4.87 4.03
CA TYR A 167 -13.74 -3.54 3.52
C TYR A 167 -14.57 -2.42 4.18
N LYS A 168 -15.86 -2.67 4.46
CA LYS A 168 -16.70 -1.71 5.17
C LYS A 168 -16.30 -1.60 6.65
N LYS A 169 -15.94 -2.69 7.31
CA LYS A 169 -15.50 -2.67 8.72
C LYS A 169 -14.19 -1.88 8.89
N ASN A 170 -13.21 -2.05 8.00
CA ASN A 170 -11.93 -1.37 8.11
C ASN A 170 -12.03 0.13 7.79
N ASN A 171 -12.83 0.55 6.79
CA ASN A 171 -13.05 1.95 6.47
C ASN A 171 -13.90 2.72 7.50
N ILE A 172 -14.76 2.02 8.26
CA ILE A 172 -15.54 2.63 9.35
C ILE A 172 -14.63 2.87 10.56
N GLN A 173 -13.71 1.95 10.86
CA GLN A 173 -12.78 2.11 11.99
C GLN A 173 -11.72 3.20 11.75
N GLU A 174 -11.27 3.43 10.51
CA GLU A 174 -10.37 4.54 10.20
C GLU A 174 -11.05 5.91 10.28
N LYS A 175 -12.31 6.01 9.87
CA LYS A 175 -13.08 7.26 9.99
C LYS A 175 -13.41 7.62 11.43
N THR A 176 -13.66 6.66 12.30
CA THR A 176 -13.92 6.91 13.74
C THR A 176 -12.64 7.26 14.50
N ARG A 177 -11.48 6.69 14.16
CA ARG A 177 -10.20 7.07 14.79
C ARG A 177 -9.74 8.48 14.45
N ASN A 178 -10.10 9.01 13.29
CA ASN A 178 -9.74 10.36 12.87
C ASN A 178 -10.73 11.45 13.36
N SER A 179 -11.92 11.08 13.87
CA SER A 179 -12.88 12.02 14.44
C SER A 179 -12.64 12.29 15.93
N ASP A 180 -12.04 11.36 16.67
CA ASP A 180 -11.86 11.47 18.12
C ASP A 180 -10.57 12.21 18.55
N SER A 181 -9.71 12.60 17.61
CA SER A 181 -8.46 13.33 17.91
C SER A 181 -8.58 14.86 17.93
N LYS A 182 -9.81 15.41 17.77
CA LYS A 182 -10.04 16.87 17.70
C LYS A 182 -10.79 17.50 18.86
N THR A 183 -11.05 16.78 19.96
CA THR A 183 -11.82 17.36 21.07
C THR A 183 -11.25 16.99 22.43
N THR A 184 -10.10 17.58 22.80
CA THR A 184 -9.73 17.76 24.20
C THR A 184 -8.95 19.07 24.35
N GLY A 185 -9.70 20.16 24.35
CA GLY A 185 -9.25 21.45 24.88
C GLY A 185 -10.06 21.74 26.12
N SER A 186 -9.44 21.53 27.29
CA SER A 186 -10.03 21.82 28.61
C SER A 186 -10.36 23.31 28.78
N PRO A 187 -11.47 23.68 29.42
CA PRO A 187 -11.71 25.05 29.80
C PRO A 187 -11.06 25.34 31.16
N LEU A 188 -10.13 26.25 31.18
CA LEU A 188 -9.56 26.80 32.39
C LEU A 188 -10.53 27.84 33.00
N SER A 189 -11.02 27.55 34.18
CA SER A 189 -11.74 28.45 35.04
C SER A 189 -10.92 29.67 35.43
N LYS A 190 -11.47 30.89 35.29
CA LYS A 190 -11.12 32.01 36.16
C LYS A 190 -12.34 32.84 36.52
N LYS A 191 -12.45 33.03 37.81
CA LYS A 191 -13.44 33.80 38.58
C LYS A 191 -13.26 35.32 38.42
N THR A 192 -14.42 36.02 38.44
CA THR A 192 -14.77 37.28 39.12
C THR A 192 -13.93 38.53 38.96
N SER A 193 -14.50 39.64 38.52
CA SER A 193 -15.10 40.68 39.37
C SER A 193 -15.54 41.88 38.52
N HIS A 194 -16.77 42.24 38.72
CA HIS A 194 -17.40 43.55 38.92
C HIS A 194 -16.66 44.82 38.42
N SER A 195 -17.31 45.59 37.57
CA SER A 195 -17.77 46.96 37.84
C SER A 195 -18.25 47.66 36.55
N ASP A 196 -19.48 48.07 36.61
CA ASP A 196 -20.21 49.23 36.14
C ASP A 196 -19.50 50.24 35.23
N LEU A 197 -20.23 50.70 34.23
CA LEU A 197 -20.67 52.08 33.93
C LEU A 197 -20.88 52.26 32.41
N GLN A 198 -22.11 52.32 32.00
CA GLN A 198 -22.92 53.46 31.48
C GLN A 198 -22.42 54.15 30.14
N ILE A 199 -23.35 54.09 29.17
CA ILE A 199 -23.98 55.20 28.41
C ILE A 199 -23.02 55.97 27.46
N THR A 200 -23.28 55.95 26.18
CA THR A 200 -24.04 56.97 25.43
C THR A 200 -24.19 56.63 23.94
N ASP A 201 -25.40 56.88 23.48
CA ASP A 201 -25.78 57.07 22.07
C ASP A 201 -24.88 57.97 21.24
N ARG A 202 -24.75 57.69 19.96
CA ARG A 202 -25.08 58.68 18.90
C ARG A 202 -24.94 58.09 17.50
N THR A 203 -26.05 58.02 16.89
CA THR A 203 -26.50 58.25 15.51
C THR A 203 -25.51 58.94 14.52
N GLU A 204 -25.81 58.58 13.30
CA GLU A 204 -25.75 59.32 12.04
C GLU A 204 -24.73 58.82 11.03
N SER A 205 -25.22 58.19 10.00
CA SER A 205 -25.65 58.72 8.69
C SER A 205 -24.50 59.24 7.81
N ASN A 206 -24.43 58.72 6.67
CA ASN A 206 -24.46 59.28 5.32
C ASN A 206 -23.36 58.76 4.38
N LYS A 207 -23.84 58.07 3.35
CA LYS A 207 -23.92 58.47 1.94
C LYS A 207 -22.62 58.67 1.16
N THR A 208 -22.63 57.93 0.04
CA THR A 208 -22.23 58.30 -1.32
C THR A 208 -20.71 58.49 -1.60
N LYS A 209 -20.14 57.68 -2.37
CA LYS A 209 -20.09 57.69 -3.85
C LYS A 209 -19.48 56.41 -4.37
#